data_74cc02b5b744a5a24d1135a4a91553fe
#
_entry.id   74cc02b5b744a5a24d1135a4a91553fe
#
_cell.length_a   1.000
_cell.length_b   1.000
_cell.length_c   1.000
_cell.angle_alpha   90.00
_cell.angle_beta   90.00
_cell.angle_gamma   90.00
#
_symmetry.space_group_name_H-M   'P 1'
#
loop_
_entity.id
_entity.type
_entity.pdbx_description
1 polymer ?
#
loop_
_entity_poly.entity_id
_entity_poly.type
_entity_poly.pdbx_seq_one_letter_code
_entity_poly.pdbx_strand_id
1 'polypeptide(L)'
;MSTSSNSKFIKCVTVGDGAVGKTCLLISYTSNTFPTDYVPTVFDNFSASVLVDAQIVSLGLWDTAGQEDYNRLRPLSYRGADVFLLAFSLISRPSFENITKKWVPELRHYAPSVPIVLVGTKLDLREDKQFHTDYPGAYTISTAQGEELKKQIGALAYVECSSKNQQNVKTVFDIAIKLVLHPPKTKEKRKRRTLCSIM
;
A
#
# COMPACT_ATOMS: atom_id res chain seq x y z
N MET A 1 -18.09 16.79 -31.81
CA MET A 1 -16.75 16.97 -31.19
C MET A 1 -16.60 15.93 -30.09
N SER A 2 -15.90 14.85 -30.40
CA SER A 2 -15.67 13.77 -29.43
C SER A 2 -14.55 14.21 -28.51
N THR A 3 -14.90 14.62 -27.30
CA THR A 3 -13.92 14.78 -26.24
C THR A 3 -13.46 13.38 -25.83
N SER A 4 -12.32 12.94 -26.35
CA SER A 4 -11.65 11.75 -25.83
C SER A 4 -11.29 12.04 -24.38
N SER A 5 -12.07 11.53 -23.46
CA SER A 5 -11.74 11.54 -22.03
C SER A 5 -10.48 10.69 -21.87
N ASN A 6 -9.32 11.35 -21.79
CA ASN A 6 -8.04 10.72 -21.61
C ASN A 6 -8.03 10.11 -20.19
N SER A 7 -8.46 8.86 -20.08
CA SER A 7 -8.42 8.14 -18.79
C SER A 7 -6.96 7.92 -18.43
N LYS A 8 -6.53 8.45 -17.27
CA LYS A 8 -5.17 8.24 -16.77
C LYS A 8 -5.05 6.82 -16.22
N PHE A 9 -4.10 6.05 -16.73
CA PHE A 9 -3.75 4.75 -16.15
C PHE A 9 -2.83 4.94 -14.94
N ILE A 10 -3.13 4.24 -13.85
CA ILE A 10 -2.31 4.22 -12.62
C ILE A 10 -2.03 2.76 -12.26
N LYS A 11 -0.75 2.41 -12.18
CA LYS A 11 -0.30 1.11 -11.70
C LYS A 11 -0.07 1.14 -10.20
N CYS A 12 -0.91 0.43 -9.46
CA CYS A 12 -0.85 0.29 -8.02
C CYS A 12 -0.39 -1.13 -7.66
N VAL A 13 0.73 -1.26 -6.98
CA VAL A 13 1.30 -2.56 -6.58
C VAL A 13 1.18 -2.74 -5.08
N THR A 14 0.59 -3.87 -4.67
CA THR A 14 0.38 -4.19 -3.24
C THR A 14 1.43 -5.18 -2.78
N VAL A 15 2.17 -4.82 -1.73
CA VAL A 15 3.27 -5.61 -1.16
C VAL A 15 3.13 -5.75 0.37
N GLY A 16 3.76 -6.76 0.94
CA GLY A 16 3.70 -7.06 2.37
C GLY A 16 3.76 -8.56 2.61
N ASP A 17 3.87 -8.98 3.86
CA ASP A 17 4.00 -10.39 4.24
C ASP A 17 2.84 -11.26 3.74
N GLY A 18 3.05 -12.58 3.75
CA GLY A 18 1.98 -13.55 3.54
C GLY A 18 0.87 -13.37 4.57
N ALA A 19 -0.38 -13.67 4.20
CA ALA A 19 -1.55 -13.67 5.07
C ALA A 19 -1.90 -12.31 5.74
N VAL A 20 -1.25 -11.19 5.38
CA VAL A 20 -1.67 -9.87 5.90
C VAL A 20 -2.97 -9.36 5.28
N GLY A 21 -3.49 -9.99 4.23
CA GLY A 21 -4.78 -9.64 3.61
C GLY A 21 -4.67 -8.73 2.40
N LYS A 22 -3.57 -8.76 1.64
CA LYS A 22 -3.40 -8.00 0.39
C LYS A 22 -4.47 -8.34 -0.64
N THR A 23 -4.59 -9.61 -0.97
CA THR A 23 -5.61 -10.14 -1.90
C THR A 23 -7.02 -9.80 -1.45
N CYS A 24 -7.33 -10.00 -0.16
CA CYS A 24 -8.63 -9.62 0.39
C CYS A 24 -8.93 -8.13 0.22
N LEU A 25 -7.94 -7.27 0.40
CA LEU A 25 -8.09 -5.82 0.20
C LEU A 25 -8.44 -5.49 -1.25
N LEU A 26 -7.75 -6.12 -2.22
CA LEU A 26 -7.97 -5.89 -3.64
C LEU A 26 -9.33 -6.43 -4.10
N ILE A 27 -9.70 -7.63 -3.69
CA ILE A 27 -11.00 -8.23 -4.00
C ILE A 27 -12.12 -7.40 -3.37
N SER A 28 -11.99 -7.03 -2.10
CA SER A 28 -13.00 -6.22 -1.41
C SER A 28 -13.20 -4.85 -2.07
N TYR A 29 -12.15 -4.25 -2.61
CA TYR A 29 -12.26 -3.00 -3.35
C TYR A 29 -12.94 -3.17 -4.71
N THR A 30 -12.58 -4.21 -5.46
CA THR A 30 -13.06 -4.39 -6.85
C THR A 30 -14.46 -5.01 -6.94
N SER A 31 -14.81 -5.89 -6.01
CA SER A 31 -16.09 -6.62 -6.01
C SER A 31 -17.06 -6.18 -4.92
N ASN A 32 -16.61 -5.32 -3.99
CA ASN A 32 -17.36 -4.91 -2.79
C ASN A 32 -17.83 -6.10 -1.92
N THR A 33 -17.11 -7.23 -2.00
CA THR A 33 -17.37 -8.45 -1.23
C THR A 33 -16.07 -8.92 -0.54
N PHE A 34 -16.22 -9.55 0.62
CA PHE A 34 -15.08 -10.19 1.28
C PHE A 34 -14.96 -11.64 0.77
N PRO A 35 -13.79 -12.11 0.31
CA PRO A 35 -13.62 -13.47 -0.14
C PRO A 35 -13.78 -14.44 1.03
N THR A 36 -14.55 -15.50 0.83
CA THR A 36 -14.79 -16.57 1.82
C THR A 36 -13.69 -17.63 1.80
N ASP A 37 -13.11 -17.83 0.63
CA ASP A 37 -12.09 -18.85 0.42
C ASP A 37 -10.69 -18.22 0.43
N TYR A 38 -9.78 -18.82 1.19
CA TYR A 38 -8.39 -18.41 1.20
C TYR A 38 -7.59 -19.25 0.20
N VAL A 39 -7.13 -18.61 -0.86
CA VAL A 39 -6.15 -19.19 -1.80
C VAL A 39 -4.88 -18.36 -1.71
N PRO A 40 -3.72 -18.97 -1.41
CA PRO A 40 -2.46 -18.26 -1.44
C PRO A 40 -2.19 -17.66 -2.82
N THR A 41 -1.92 -16.35 -2.87
CA THR A 41 -1.62 -15.65 -4.12
C THR A 41 -0.20 -15.94 -4.54
N VAL A 42 -0.02 -16.30 -5.81
CA VAL A 42 1.28 -16.27 -6.48
C VAL A 42 1.48 -14.90 -7.11
N PHE A 43 0.54 -14.51 -7.94
CA PHE A 43 0.47 -13.22 -8.60
C PHE A 43 -0.92 -13.08 -9.22
N ASP A 44 -1.56 -11.92 -9.02
CA ASP A 44 -2.85 -11.64 -9.63
C ASP A 44 -2.96 -10.16 -10.02
N ASN A 45 -3.79 -9.89 -11.03
CA ASN A 45 -4.04 -8.56 -11.55
C ASN A 45 -5.53 -8.27 -11.57
N PHE A 46 -5.89 -7.16 -10.96
CA PHE A 46 -7.25 -6.62 -11.00
C PHE A 46 -7.23 -5.28 -11.72
N SER A 47 -8.36 -4.87 -12.24
CA SER A 47 -8.55 -3.54 -12.82
C SER A 47 -9.85 -2.92 -12.32
N ALA A 48 -9.82 -1.61 -12.12
CA ALA A 48 -11.00 -0.84 -11.76
C ALA A 48 -10.97 0.50 -12.50
N SER A 49 -12.14 0.95 -12.97
CA SER A 49 -12.32 2.30 -13.48
C SER A 49 -13.05 3.12 -12.43
N VAL A 50 -12.42 4.17 -11.95
CA VAL A 50 -12.95 4.98 -10.85
C VAL A 50 -12.94 6.45 -11.20
N LEU A 51 -13.91 7.18 -10.65
CA LEU A 51 -13.99 8.64 -10.77
C LEU A 51 -13.36 9.27 -9.52
N VAL A 52 -12.26 9.97 -9.70
CA VAL A 52 -11.59 10.71 -8.62
C VAL A 52 -11.35 12.16 -9.11
N ASP A 53 -11.76 13.15 -8.30
CA ASP A 53 -11.62 14.58 -8.62
C ASP A 53 -12.11 14.93 -10.04
N ALA A 54 -13.28 14.40 -10.43
CA ALA A 54 -13.91 14.55 -11.74
C ALA A 54 -13.11 13.99 -12.94
N GLN A 55 -12.09 13.16 -12.69
CA GLN A 55 -11.31 12.45 -13.71
C GLN A 55 -11.58 10.95 -13.64
N ILE A 56 -11.73 10.33 -14.83
CA ILE A 56 -11.80 8.86 -14.92
C ILE A 56 -10.36 8.34 -14.87
N VAL A 57 -10.11 7.49 -13.89
CA VAL A 57 -8.81 6.81 -13.68
C VAL A 57 -8.99 5.32 -13.93
N SER A 58 -8.16 4.78 -14.80
CA SER A 58 -8.03 3.33 -14.97
C SER A 58 -6.95 2.83 -14.01
N LEU A 59 -7.36 2.12 -12.97
CA LEU A 59 -6.49 1.62 -11.91
C LEU A 59 -6.12 0.17 -12.18
N GLY A 60 -4.85 -0.09 -12.46
CA GLY A 60 -4.27 -1.43 -12.52
C GLY A 60 -3.76 -1.83 -11.15
N LEU A 61 -4.36 -2.87 -10.56
CA LEU A 61 -4.06 -3.38 -9.23
C LEU A 61 -3.26 -4.67 -9.34
N TRP A 62 -2.04 -4.64 -8.80
CA TRP A 62 -1.10 -5.76 -8.88
C TRP A 62 -0.94 -6.38 -7.49
N ASP A 63 -1.46 -7.59 -7.34
CA ASP A 63 -1.28 -8.38 -6.12
C ASP A 63 0.02 -9.16 -6.20
N THR A 64 0.79 -9.18 -5.13
CA THR A 64 2.09 -9.86 -5.08
C THR A 64 2.14 -10.87 -3.94
N ALA A 65 2.82 -11.98 -4.18
CA ALA A 65 3.07 -12.96 -3.12
C ALA A 65 4.01 -12.37 -2.05
N GLY A 66 3.61 -12.50 -0.78
CA GLY A 66 4.44 -12.11 0.37
C GLY A 66 5.48 -13.17 0.77
N GLN A 67 5.35 -14.40 0.26
CA GLN A 67 6.21 -15.53 0.56
C GLN A 67 7.62 -15.34 -0.03
N GLU A 68 8.60 -15.96 0.61
CA GLU A 68 10.01 -15.79 0.23
C GLU A 68 10.39 -16.48 -1.08
N ASP A 69 9.69 -17.54 -1.41
CA ASP A 69 9.89 -18.28 -2.68
C ASP A 69 9.77 -17.37 -3.92
N TYR A 70 9.01 -16.29 -3.81
CA TYR A 70 8.77 -15.35 -4.90
C TYR A 70 9.67 -14.10 -4.88
N ASN A 71 10.69 -14.05 -4.03
CA ASN A 71 11.58 -12.89 -3.88
C ASN A 71 12.24 -12.46 -5.20
N ARG A 72 12.53 -13.41 -6.11
CA ARG A 72 13.15 -13.14 -7.42
C ARG A 72 12.15 -12.63 -8.48
N LEU A 73 10.88 -13.06 -8.36
CA LEU A 73 9.84 -12.72 -9.35
C LEU A 73 9.09 -11.43 -8.96
N ARG A 74 8.88 -11.20 -7.68
CA ARG A 74 8.13 -10.04 -7.18
C ARG A 74 8.63 -8.70 -7.69
N PRO A 75 9.96 -8.42 -7.79
CA PRO A 75 10.45 -7.15 -8.30
C PRO A 75 10.08 -6.86 -9.76
N LEU A 76 9.74 -7.88 -10.56
CA LEU A 76 9.24 -7.68 -11.92
C LEU A 76 7.92 -6.89 -11.94
N SER A 77 7.12 -7.01 -10.87
CA SER A 77 5.88 -6.28 -10.69
C SER A 77 6.11 -4.80 -10.40
N TYR A 78 7.28 -4.42 -9.88
CA TYR A 78 7.57 -3.04 -9.47
C TYR A 78 7.86 -2.10 -10.65
N ARG A 79 8.25 -2.67 -11.79
CA ARG A 79 8.54 -1.87 -12.98
C ARG A 79 7.31 -1.09 -13.45
N GLY A 80 7.47 0.23 -13.54
CA GLY A 80 6.38 1.12 -13.94
C GLY A 80 5.27 1.27 -12.92
N ALA A 81 5.51 0.94 -11.63
CA ALA A 81 4.59 1.24 -10.56
C ALA A 81 4.51 2.75 -10.33
N ASP A 82 3.29 3.27 -10.19
CA ASP A 82 3.03 4.67 -9.84
C ASP A 82 2.90 4.85 -8.33
N VAL A 83 2.47 3.81 -7.61
CA VAL A 83 2.31 3.82 -6.17
C VAL A 83 2.40 2.41 -5.58
N PHE A 84 2.97 2.29 -4.38
CA PHE A 84 2.94 1.08 -3.58
C PHE A 84 1.93 1.17 -2.44
N LEU A 85 1.12 0.12 -2.26
CA LEU A 85 0.40 -0.15 -1.03
C LEU A 85 1.25 -1.14 -0.22
N LEU A 86 1.88 -0.65 0.83
CA LEU A 86 2.73 -1.46 1.71
C LEU A 86 1.91 -1.89 2.92
N ALA A 87 1.48 -3.16 2.92
CA ALA A 87 0.51 -3.71 3.86
C ALA A 87 1.16 -4.52 4.98
N PHE A 88 0.68 -4.31 6.20
CA PHE A 88 0.91 -5.16 7.35
C PHE A 88 -0.41 -5.42 8.09
N SER A 89 -0.46 -6.46 8.92
CA SER A 89 -1.64 -6.76 9.72
C SER A 89 -1.56 -6.11 11.10
N LEU A 90 -2.62 -5.40 11.51
CA LEU A 90 -2.71 -4.74 12.83
C LEU A 90 -2.67 -5.71 14.01
N ILE A 91 -2.81 -7.01 13.75
CA ILE A 91 -2.74 -8.09 14.74
C ILE A 91 -1.50 -8.98 14.56
N SER A 92 -0.48 -8.51 13.81
CA SER A 92 0.74 -9.28 13.54
C SER A 92 1.97 -8.42 13.71
N ARG A 93 2.62 -8.54 14.89
CA ARG A 93 3.89 -7.87 15.17
C ARG A 93 4.99 -8.21 14.15
N PRO A 94 5.19 -9.47 13.73
CA PRO A 94 6.19 -9.79 12.72
C PRO A 94 5.97 -9.03 11.41
N SER A 95 4.73 -8.96 10.92
CA SER A 95 4.44 -8.25 9.66
C SER A 95 4.70 -6.73 9.78
N PHE A 96 4.47 -6.14 10.95
CA PHE A 96 4.78 -4.74 11.23
C PHE A 96 6.30 -4.50 11.24
N GLU A 97 7.06 -5.36 11.92
CA GLU A 97 8.52 -5.25 11.96
C GLU A 97 9.16 -5.47 10.59
N ASN A 98 8.62 -6.36 9.77
CA ASN A 98 9.09 -6.65 8.42
C ASN A 98 8.93 -5.46 7.45
N ILE A 99 8.07 -4.48 7.76
CA ILE A 99 7.98 -3.24 6.97
C ILE A 99 9.36 -2.59 6.86
N THR A 100 10.07 -2.42 7.98
CA THR A 100 11.39 -1.79 7.99
C THR A 100 12.54 -2.75 7.67
N LYS A 101 12.41 -4.01 8.09
CA LYS A 101 13.49 -5.00 7.96
C LYS A 101 13.61 -5.57 6.55
N LYS A 102 12.49 -5.76 5.86
CA LYS A 102 12.40 -6.46 4.56
C LYS A 102 11.86 -5.55 3.46
N TRP A 103 10.64 -5.01 3.63
CA TRP A 103 9.88 -4.42 2.54
C TRP A 103 10.43 -3.08 2.08
N VAL A 104 10.68 -2.16 2.98
CA VAL A 104 11.21 -0.83 2.63
C VAL A 104 12.59 -0.93 1.95
N PRO A 105 13.57 -1.73 2.44
CA PRO A 105 14.81 -1.97 1.73
C PRO A 105 14.60 -2.51 0.31
N GLU A 106 13.71 -3.48 0.12
CA GLU A 106 13.40 -4.05 -1.19
C GLU A 106 12.81 -3.00 -2.13
N LEU A 107 11.78 -2.27 -1.69
CA LEU A 107 11.14 -1.24 -2.51
C LEU A 107 12.09 -0.10 -2.87
N ARG A 108 12.92 0.33 -1.93
CA ARG A 108 13.90 1.41 -2.18
C ARG A 108 15.03 0.97 -3.10
N HIS A 109 15.36 -0.32 -3.12
CA HIS A 109 16.35 -0.86 -4.04
C HIS A 109 15.83 -0.88 -5.49
N TYR A 110 14.61 -1.38 -5.71
CA TYR A 110 14.08 -1.58 -7.06
C TYR A 110 13.32 -0.38 -7.64
N ALA A 111 12.70 0.43 -6.78
CA ALA A 111 11.84 1.55 -7.18
C ALA A 111 11.91 2.71 -6.17
N PRO A 112 13.07 3.36 -6.00
CA PRO A 112 13.34 4.32 -4.92
C PRO A 112 12.47 5.57 -4.95
N SER A 113 11.97 5.98 -6.11
CA SER A 113 11.18 7.19 -6.31
C SER A 113 9.66 6.98 -6.19
N VAL A 114 9.21 5.73 -6.18
CA VAL A 114 7.77 5.43 -6.13
C VAL A 114 7.22 5.72 -4.73
N PRO A 115 6.12 6.49 -4.62
CA PRO A 115 5.50 6.79 -3.35
C PRO A 115 4.90 5.54 -2.69
N ILE A 116 4.92 5.53 -1.35
CA ILE A 116 4.38 4.45 -0.52
C ILE A 116 3.20 4.98 0.27
N VAL A 117 2.10 4.24 0.24
CA VAL A 117 0.99 4.30 1.21
C VAL A 117 1.14 3.12 2.13
N LEU A 118 1.31 3.38 3.42
CA LEU A 118 1.35 2.35 4.46
C LEU A 118 -0.08 1.96 4.83
N VAL A 119 -0.37 0.66 4.87
CA VAL A 119 -1.72 0.13 5.11
C VAL A 119 -1.71 -0.86 6.26
N GLY A 120 -2.43 -0.52 7.34
CA GLY A 120 -2.73 -1.45 8.44
C GLY A 120 -4.03 -2.19 8.15
N THR A 121 -3.96 -3.49 7.96
CA THR A 121 -5.11 -4.35 7.62
C THR A 121 -5.69 -5.03 8.85
N LYS A 122 -6.86 -5.67 8.71
CA LYS A 122 -7.57 -6.43 9.76
C LYS A 122 -7.92 -5.55 10.97
N LEU A 123 -8.35 -4.30 10.70
CA LEU A 123 -8.77 -3.36 11.73
C LEU A 123 -9.92 -3.92 12.60
N ASP A 124 -10.81 -4.68 11.98
CA ASP A 124 -11.92 -5.36 12.66
C ASP A 124 -11.46 -6.27 13.81
N LEU A 125 -10.31 -6.94 13.66
CA LEU A 125 -9.80 -7.87 14.68
C LEU A 125 -9.08 -7.17 15.83
N ARG A 126 -8.60 -5.93 15.64
CA ARG A 126 -7.93 -5.19 16.71
C ARG A 126 -8.84 -4.89 17.90
N GLU A 127 -10.12 -4.68 17.64
CA GLU A 127 -11.13 -4.31 18.65
C GLU A 127 -12.12 -5.46 18.94
N ASP A 128 -11.95 -6.60 18.29
CA ASP A 128 -12.84 -7.76 18.44
C ASP A 128 -12.56 -8.49 19.77
N LYS A 129 -13.54 -8.41 20.65
CA LYS A 129 -13.47 -9.06 21.99
C LYS A 129 -13.36 -10.59 21.87
N GLN A 130 -14.04 -11.19 20.89
CA GLN A 130 -13.98 -12.63 20.68
C GLN A 130 -12.57 -13.05 20.26
N PHE A 131 -11.95 -12.30 19.32
CA PHE A 131 -10.57 -12.54 18.93
C PHE A 131 -9.60 -12.49 20.10
N HIS A 132 -9.74 -11.52 21.03
CA HIS A 132 -8.88 -11.42 22.20
C HIS A 132 -9.15 -12.50 23.25
N THR A 133 -10.36 -13.04 23.29
CA THR A 133 -10.71 -14.20 24.13
C THR A 133 -10.10 -15.47 23.59
N ASP A 134 -10.18 -15.69 22.27
CA ASP A 134 -9.68 -16.88 21.59
C ASP A 134 -8.14 -16.89 21.51
N TYR A 135 -7.52 -15.70 21.47
CA TYR A 135 -6.07 -15.52 21.39
C TYR A 135 -5.56 -14.60 22.51
N PRO A 136 -5.52 -15.09 23.76
CA PRO A 136 -5.04 -14.32 24.90
C PRO A 136 -3.58 -13.90 24.69
N GLY A 137 -3.30 -12.60 24.78
CA GLY A 137 -1.97 -12.07 24.56
C GLY A 137 -1.63 -11.77 23.09
N ALA A 138 -2.59 -11.82 22.17
CA ALA A 138 -2.42 -11.34 20.81
C ALA A 138 -1.90 -9.90 20.80
N TYR A 139 -0.78 -9.70 20.12
CA TYR A 139 -0.19 -8.37 19.98
C TYR A 139 -0.94 -7.55 18.95
N THR A 140 -1.37 -6.37 19.33
CA THR A 140 -2.02 -5.41 18.42
C THR A 140 -1.17 -4.18 18.21
N ILE A 141 -1.18 -3.66 16.99
CA ILE A 141 -0.50 -2.42 16.62
C ILE A 141 -1.49 -1.27 16.79
N SER A 142 -1.10 -0.26 17.57
CA SER A 142 -1.89 0.95 17.74
C SER A 142 -1.76 1.89 16.54
N THR A 143 -2.74 2.79 16.38
CA THR A 143 -2.68 3.84 15.34
C THR A 143 -1.45 4.73 15.50
N ALA A 144 -1.05 5.03 16.74
CA ALA A 144 0.15 5.82 17.03
C ALA A 144 1.43 5.14 16.52
N GLN A 145 1.55 3.83 16.70
CA GLN A 145 2.68 3.05 16.17
C GLN A 145 2.70 3.05 14.64
N GLY A 146 1.54 2.94 13.98
CA GLY A 146 1.44 3.02 12.53
C GLY A 146 1.83 4.40 11.99
N GLU A 147 1.38 5.47 12.64
CA GLU A 147 1.76 6.84 12.29
C GLU A 147 3.26 7.11 12.48
N GLU A 148 3.86 6.57 13.53
CA GLU A 148 5.31 6.68 13.73
C GLU A 148 6.09 5.90 12.67
N LEU A 149 5.66 4.68 12.36
CA LEU A 149 6.24 3.88 11.28
C LEU A 149 6.15 4.60 9.93
N LYS A 150 4.99 5.23 9.61
CA LYS A 150 4.84 6.05 8.40
C LYS A 150 5.94 7.12 8.30
N LYS A 151 6.19 7.86 9.38
CA LYS A 151 7.23 8.89 9.43
C LYS A 151 8.63 8.30 9.23
N GLN A 152 8.91 7.21 9.94
CA GLN A 152 10.20 6.51 9.90
C GLN A 152 10.58 6.05 8.49
N ILE A 153 9.63 5.48 7.75
CA ILE A 153 9.86 4.95 6.40
C ILE A 153 9.70 6.00 5.29
N GLY A 154 9.21 7.19 5.62
CA GLY A 154 8.91 8.24 4.67
C GLY A 154 7.72 7.91 3.75
N ALA A 155 6.74 7.14 4.24
CA ALA A 155 5.49 6.92 3.53
C ALA A 155 4.65 8.20 3.52
N LEU A 156 3.95 8.45 2.39
CA LEU A 156 3.18 9.68 2.22
C LEU A 156 1.83 9.66 2.94
N ALA A 157 1.29 8.47 3.18
CA ALA A 157 0.05 8.28 3.94
C ALA A 157 0.10 6.99 4.76
N TYR A 158 -0.74 6.94 5.79
CA TYR A 158 -1.06 5.75 6.56
C TYR A 158 -2.57 5.61 6.67
N VAL A 159 -3.09 4.42 6.41
CA VAL A 159 -4.52 4.11 6.49
C VAL A 159 -4.70 2.76 7.16
N GLU A 160 -5.59 2.69 8.13
CA GLU A 160 -6.05 1.45 8.73
C GLU A 160 -7.37 1.02 8.08
N CYS A 161 -7.49 -0.25 7.72
CA CYS A 161 -8.67 -0.75 7.02
C CYS A 161 -9.06 -2.18 7.44
N SER A 162 -10.31 -2.51 7.19
CA SER A 162 -10.83 -3.87 7.25
C SER A 162 -11.49 -4.24 5.94
N SER A 163 -10.99 -5.26 5.30
CA SER A 163 -11.64 -5.85 4.12
C SER A 163 -12.93 -6.59 4.49
N LYS A 164 -12.99 -7.15 5.70
CA LYS A 164 -14.14 -7.95 6.17
C LYS A 164 -15.41 -7.11 6.29
N ASN A 165 -15.32 -5.92 6.86
CA ASN A 165 -16.47 -5.03 7.05
C ASN A 165 -16.44 -3.79 6.13
N GLN A 166 -15.57 -3.78 5.11
CA GLN A 166 -15.39 -2.70 4.11
C GLN A 166 -14.91 -1.35 4.69
N GLN A 167 -14.48 -1.33 5.95
CA GLN A 167 -14.05 -0.10 6.61
C GLN A 167 -12.76 0.42 5.98
N ASN A 168 -12.81 1.66 5.50
CA ASN A 168 -11.68 2.39 4.89
C ASN A 168 -11.05 1.72 3.64
N VAL A 169 -11.65 0.64 3.09
CA VAL A 169 -11.12 0.00 1.88
C VAL A 169 -11.03 1.01 0.74
N LYS A 170 -12.13 1.72 0.43
CA LYS A 170 -12.14 2.76 -0.60
C LYS A 170 -11.14 3.87 -0.32
N THR A 171 -11.00 4.28 0.92
CA THR A 171 -10.08 5.36 1.35
C THR A 171 -8.62 5.06 1.01
N VAL A 172 -8.19 3.79 1.15
CA VAL A 172 -6.83 3.36 0.79
C VAL A 172 -6.53 3.69 -0.67
N PHE A 173 -7.42 3.32 -1.58
CA PHE A 173 -7.23 3.50 -3.01
C PHE A 173 -7.43 4.96 -3.43
N ASP A 174 -8.41 5.67 -2.88
CA ASP A 174 -8.61 7.10 -3.14
C ASP A 174 -7.35 7.92 -2.78
N ILE A 175 -6.71 7.62 -1.65
CA ILE A 175 -5.45 8.26 -1.25
C ILE A 175 -4.33 7.90 -2.21
N ALA A 176 -4.18 6.63 -2.58
CA ALA A 176 -3.16 6.19 -3.51
C ALA A 176 -3.30 6.90 -4.86
N ILE A 177 -4.51 6.98 -5.41
CA ILE A 177 -4.80 7.68 -6.67
C ILE A 177 -4.47 9.17 -6.54
N LYS A 178 -4.92 9.83 -5.47
CA LYS A 178 -4.67 11.26 -5.25
C LYS A 178 -3.19 11.59 -5.14
N LEU A 179 -2.38 10.74 -4.52
CA LEU A 179 -0.94 10.92 -4.44
C LEU A 179 -0.26 10.86 -5.82
N VAL A 180 -0.79 10.07 -6.74
CA VAL A 180 -0.28 9.99 -8.12
C VAL A 180 -0.79 11.15 -8.98
N LEU A 181 -2.04 11.57 -8.79
CA LEU A 181 -2.61 12.69 -9.53
C LEU A 181 -2.02 14.04 -9.08
N HIS A 182 -1.80 14.18 -7.77
CA HIS A 182 -1.34 15.41 -7.12
C HIS A 182 -0.10 15.12 -6.24
N PRO A 183 1.06 14.81 -6.84
CA PRO A 183 2.26 14.51 -6.06
C PRO A 183 2.63 15.72 -5.18
N PRO A 184 3.00 15.50 -3.91
CA PRO A 184 3.44 16.58 -3.04
C PRO A 184 4.66 17.27 -3.66
N LYS A 185 4.65 18.60 -3.68
CA LYS A 185 5.77 19.39 -4.21
C LYS A 185 7.02 19.03 -3.42
N THR A 186 7.97 18.35 -4.04
CA THR A 186 9.30 18.13 -3.48
C THR A 186 9.96 19.49 -3.26
N LYS A 187 10.28 19.83 -2.01
CA LYS A 187 11.13 21.00 -1.74
C LYS A 187 12.48 20.71 -2.39
N GLU A 188 12.75 21.33 -3.54
CA GLU A 188 14.08 21.30 -4.14
C GLU A 188 15.07 21.76 -3.09
N LYS A 189 15.99 20.88 -2.68
CA LYS A 189 17.16 21.27 -1.92
C LYS A 189 17.93 22.25 -2.81
N ARG A 190 17.81 23.56 -2.54
CA ARG A 190 18.66 24.57 -3.13
C ARG A 190 20.11 24.11 -2.97
N LYS A 191 20.73 23.64 -4.07
CA LYS A 191 22.16 23.43 -4.14
C LYS A 191 22.81 24.77 -3.79
N ARG A 192 23.41 24.90 -2.61
CA ARG A 192 24.31 25.99 -2.30
C ARG A 192 25.41 25.93 -3.35
N ARG A 193 25.39 26.85 -4.29
CA ARG A 193 26.55 27.16 -5.14
C ARG A 193 27.63 27.68 -4.20
N THR A 194 28.59 26.84 -3.87
CA THR A 194 29.86 27.28 -3.31
C THR A 194 30.59 28.00 -4.44
N LEU A 195 30.63 29.34 -4.37
CA LEU A 195 31.58 30.13 -5.15
C LEU A 195 32.97 29.75 -4.64
N CYS A 196 33.74 29.03 -5.44
CA CYS A 196 35.19 29.00 -5.30
C CYS A 196 35.74 30.38 -5.70
N SER A 197 36.12 31.19 -4.72
CA SER A 197 37.02 32.31 -4.95
C SER A 197 38.41 31.73 -5.17
N ILE A 198 38.90 31.84 -6.39
CA ILE A 198 40.34 31.70 -6.70
C ILE A 198 40.97 33.04 -6.46
N MET A 199 41.85 33.13 -5.50
CA MET A 199 42.96 34.11 -5.43
C MET A 199 44.26 33.40 -5.75
#